data_163f984d850fd8708dfa31f5324bcdd2
#
_entry.id   163f984d850fd8708dfa31f5324bcdd2
#
_cell.length_a   1.000
_cell.length_b   1.000
_cell.length_c   1.000
_cell.angle_alpha   90.00
_cell.angle_beta   90.00
_cell.angle_gamma   90.00
#
_symmetry.space_group_name_H-M   'P 1'
#
loop_
_entity.id
_entity.type
_entity.pdbx_description
1 polymer ?
#
loop_
_entity_poly.entity_id
_entity_poly.type
_entity_poly.pdbx_seq_one_letter_code
_entity_poly.pdbx_strand_id
1 'polypeptide(L)'
;VAQDSRPDEVELERVTVCCSRPNDAGITVVASGTSQPIRETGQSISVIGAEEIAAVQGPDLTRVLERLPGVAVARSGPLGSQTSLFVRGANSQQLAVTLDGVRLADVASPSGGFDLGTLMTGGIAKIELLRGSNSVVWGSDAIGGVLALTSAQIDGVRAGIEYGTNDTLSADATLGTSGQGYGLTFSGGHVRSDGISAFARGTEPDGFRQWQGSLRGFASLADDLSLVAAARYADSRVDFDGFPPPTFSFADTPEYQTTRQGSGRVGLDYDTSSLGLKLGLAYSDTRRDYFDNAASAVPNFATSGRSWRADFSGKAGLTDSVTLNFGADSEWTRFSTSFDPEQDARLSSGHVLLGYHDERLNLSAGLRVDDHDRFGTHWTFGANGSFALAYDLRLRAAYGEGFKAPTLYQLYGFGGNRALRPETSKAYEAGLEYGDRNGWRHLAITLFRRDSTNLIDYVWPAGYFNSGRARAEGIEVEAGWRLSEQLSLRAAYSHLKATDQITAKDLPRRPRDLLSAGIDWETPLAGLKLGADLRLTGDSFDDRGNFTRLDGYGLLTLRASVPLGDRFELHGRIENVTDTDYQTVAGYGTYGRSAHVGLRVKL
;
A
#
# COMPACT_ATOMS: atom_id res chain seq x y z
N VAL A 1 -44.22 -28.76 35.44
CA VAL A 1 -44.15 -27.47 34.76
C VAL A 1 -42.78 -27.42 34.13
N ALA A 2 -42.68 -27.83 32.87
CA ALA A 2 -41.47 -27.75 32.06
C ALA A 2 -41.50 -26.40 31.34
N GLN A 3 -40.49 -25.58 31.55
CA GLN A 3 -40.26 -24.35 30.81
C GLN A 3 -39.49 -24.67 29.53
N ASP A 4 -40.16 -24.42 28.41
CA ASP A 4 -39.67 -24.54 27.05
C ASP A 4 -38.72 -23.35 26.78
N SER A 5 -37.43 -23.60 26.72
CA SER A 5 -36.42 -22.61 26.27
C SER A 5 -36.18 -22.79 24.79
N ARG A 6 -36.81 -21.94 23.98
CA ARG A 6 -36.43 -21.79 22.56
C ARG A 6 -35.03 -21.19 22.48
N PRO A 7 -34.16 -21.66 21.58
CA PRO A 7 -32.89 -20.98 21.31
C PRO A 7 -33.17 -19.63 20.65
N ASP A 8 -32.48 -18.61 21.14
CA ASP A 8 -32.50 -17.27 20.61
C ASP A 8 -32.19 -17.28 19.12
N GLU A 9 -33.10 -16.77 18.31
CA GLU A 9 -32.84 -16.38 16.92
C GLU A 9 -31.73 -15.34 16.96
N VAL A 10 -30.56 -15.70 16.44
CA VAL A 10 -29.50 -14.76 16.12
C VAL A 10 -30.04 -13.89 14.97
N GLU A 11 -30.53 -12.72 15.32
CA GLU A 11 -30.89 -11.67 14.39
C GLU A 11 -29.62 -11.32 13.60
N LEU A 12 -29.56 -11.80 12.35
CA LEU A 12 -28.55 -11.40 11.40
C LEU A 12 -28.70 -9.90 11.17
N GLU A 13 -27.97 -9.09 11.93
CA GLU A 13 -27.84 -7.65 11.68
C GLU A 13 -27.52 -7.48 10.19
N ARG A 14 -28.43 -6.84 9.47
CA ARG A 14 -28.22 -6.41 8.08
C ARG A 14 -26.93 -5.62 8.04
N VAL A 15 -25.86 -6.23 7.54
CA VAL A 15 -24.60 -5.54 7.29
C VAL A 15 -24.86 -4.61 6.11
N THR A 16 -25.18 -3.38 6.40
CA THR A 16 -25.25 -2.31 5.39
C THR A 16 -23.84 -2.10 4.85
N VAL A 17 -23.57 -2.63 3.68
CA VAL A 17 -22.24 -2.68 3.01
C VAL A 17 -21.68 -1.27 2.70
N CYS A 18 -22.48 -0.23 2.88
CA CYS A 18 -22.03 1.16 2.72
C CYS A 18 -20.95 1.60 3.72
N CYS A 19 -20.84 0.93 4.86
CA CYS A 19 -19.94 1.32 5.94
C CYS A 19 -19.40 0.05 6.61
N SER A 20 -18.48 -0.68 5.94
CA SER A 20 -17.64 -1.61 6.67
C SER A 20 -17.03 -0.83 7.84
N ARG A 21 -17.36 -1.23 9.07
CA ARG A 21 -16.80 -0.62 10.28
C ARG A 21 -15.28 -0.64 10.12
N PRO A 22 -14.55 0.46 10.37
CA PRO A 22 -13.10 0.53 10.17
C PRO A 22 -12.29 -0.57 10.86
N ASN A 23 -12.90 -1.30 11.79
CA ASN A 23 -12.27 -2.33 12.62
C ASN A 23 -12.49 -3.77 12.14
N ASP A 24 -13.08 -3.98 10.96
CA ASP A 24 -13.35 -5.35 10.50
C ASP A 24 -12.13 -5.91 9.75
N ALA A 25 -11.10 -6.28 10.51
CA ALA A 25 -9.89 -6.91 9.98
C ALA A 25 -10.13 -8.31 9.39
N GLY A 26 -11.35 -8.84 9.51
CA GLY A 26 -11.79 -10.09 8.88
C GLY A 26 -12.38 -9.92 7.48
N ILE A 27 -12.59 -8.67 7.02
CA ILE A 27 -13.20 -8.37 5.72
C ILE A 27 -12.19 -7.69 4.79
N THR A 28 -12.19 -8.09 3.53
CA THR A 28 -11.33 -7.55 2.48
C THR A 28 -12.13 -7.17 1.23
N VAL A 29 -11.65 -6.16 0.51
CA VAL A 29 -12.13 -5.80 -0.83
C VAL A 29 -11.11 -6.09 -1.91
N VAL A 30 -9.83 -6.25 -1.57
CA VAL A 30 -8.75 -6.41 -2.56
C VAL A 30 -8.79 -7.74 -3.31
N ALA A 31 -9.47 -8.75 -2.78
CA ALA A 31 -9.56 -10.07 -3.41
C ALA A 31 -10.44 -10.07 -4.67
N SER A 32 -11.63 -9.48 -4.60
CA SER A 32 -12.66 -9.54 -5.65
C SER A 32 -13.22 -8.18 -6.09
N GLY A 33 -12.72 -7.08 -5.53
CA GLY A 33 -13.28 -5.73 -5.75
C GLY A 33 -14.55 -5.44 -4.94
N THR A 34 -15.07 -6.44 -4.23
CA THR A 34 -16.25 -6.34 -3.37
C THR A 34 -15.95 -6.87 -1.97
N SER A 35 -16.70 -6.42 -0.97
CA SER A 35 -16.53 -6.91 0.41
C SER A 35 -16.76 -8.40 0.53
N GLN A 36 -15.81 -9.10 1.15
CA GLN A 36 -15.91 -10.53 1.47
C GLN A 36 -15.03 -10.89 2.67
N PRO A 37 -15.37 -11.96 3.42
CA PRO A 37 -14.48 -12.48 4.45
C PRO A 37 -13.13 -12.95 3.89
N ILE A 38 -12.03 -12.65 4.59
CA ILE A 38 -10.68 -13.07 4.17
C ILE A 38 -10.59 -14.60 4.07
N ARG A 39 -11.29 -15.33 4.93
CA ARG A 39 -11.31 -16.80 4.91
C ARG A 39 -11.89 -17.41 3.63
N GLU A 40 -12.64 -16.64 2.85
CA GLU A 40 -13.25 -17.10 1.60
C GLU A 40 -12.32 -17.02 0.39
N THR A 41 -11.15 -16.41 0.55
CA THR A 41 -10.16 -16.33 -0.54
C THR A 41 -8.96 -17.25 -0.31
N GLY A 42 -8.41 -17.77 -1.40
CA GLY A 42 -7.13 -18.49 -1.39
C GLY A 42 -5.91 -17.58 -1.46
N GLN A 43 -6.10 -16.27 -1.67
CA GLN A 43 -5.02 -15.30 -1.85
C GLN A 43 -4.40 -14.86 -0.52
N SER A 44 -3.12 -14.49 -0.55
CA SER A 44 -2.40 -13.93 0.61
C SER A 44 -2.77 -12.46 0.81
N ILE A 45 -3.57 -12.17 1.83
CA ILE A 45 -4.01 -10.82 2.17
C ILE A 45 -3.64 -10.53 3.62
N SER A 46 -3.06 -9.35 3.86
CA SER A 46 -2.88 -8.79 5.20
C SER A 46 -3.75 -7.55 5.35
N VAL A 47 -4.45 -7.46 6.46
CA VAL A 47 -5.28 -6.30 6.82
C VAL A 47 -4.77 -5.70 8.12
N ILE A 48 -4.51 -4.40 8.12
CA ILE A 48 -4.06 -3.62 9.27
C ILE A 48 -5.14 -2.59 9.59
N GLY A 49 -5.68 -2.62 10.79
CA GLY A 49 -6.69 -1.69 11.25
C GLY A 49 -6.12 -0.44 11.92
N ALA A 50 -7.00 0.51 12.22
CA ALA A 50 -6.65 1.81 12.81
C ALA A 50 -5.88 1.71 14.13
N GLU A 51 -6.19 0.74 14.99
CA GLU A 51 -5.51 0.54 16.26
C GLU A 51 -4.06 0.10 16.07
N GLU A 52 -3.81 -0.82 15.14
CA GLU A 52 -2.45 -1.26 14.81
C GLU A 52 -1.65 -0.14 14.14
N ILE A 53 -2.25 0.66 13.24
CA ILE A 53 -1.62 1.84 12.65
C ILE A 53 -1.23 2.82 13.75
N ALA A 54 -2.15 3.13 14.67
CA ALA A 54 -1.90 4.02 15.80
C ALA A 54 -0.80 3.49 16.75
N ALA A 55 -0.76 2.17 16.98
CA ALA A 55 0.26 1.55 17.83
C ALA A 55 1.68 1.65 17.26
N VAL A 56 1.85 1.72 15.93
CA VAL A 56 3.17 1.93 15.29
C VAL A 56 3.72 3.32 15.60
N GLN A 57 2.85 4.30 15.80
CA GLN A 57 3.16 5.72 16.02
C GLN A 57 3.91 6.36 14.84
N GLY A 58 3.87 7.69 14.73
CA GLY A 58 4.55 8.46 13.68
C GLY A 58 3.84 8.51 12.33
N PRO A 59 4.23 9.48 11.48
CA PRO A 59 3.54 9.75 10.24
C PRO A 59 3.89 8.80 9.08
N ASP A 60 5.01 8.08 9.14
CA ASP A 60 5.54 7.27 8.04
C ASP A 60 4.76 5.97 7.85
N LEU A 61 4.00 5.87 6.75
CA LEU A 61 3.21 4.68 6.41
C LEU A 61 4.09 3.44 6.16
N THR A 62 5.30 3.61 5.67
CA THR A 62 6.17 2.48 5.34
C THR A 62 6.52 1.64 6.57
N ARG A 63 6.65 2.25 7.73
CA ARG A 63 6.89 1.54 9.00
C ARG A 63 5.78 0.55 9.36
N VAL A 64 4.53 0.89 8.99
CA VAL A 64 3.39 -0.01 9.18
C VAL A 64 3.48 -1.18 8.19
N LEU A 65 3.82 -0.90 6.92
CA LEU A 65 3.91 -1.91 5.87
C LEU A 65 5.07 -2.88 6.08
N GLU A 66 6.17 -2.43 6.65
CA GLU A 66 7.36 -3.23 6.96
C GLU A 66 7.13 -4.33 8.02
N ARG A 67 6.00 -4.30 8.72
CA ARG A 67 5.57 -5.37 9.63
C ARG A 67 5.00 -6.57 8.89
N LEU A 68 4.67 -6.42 7.61
CA LEU A 68 4.05 -7.46 6.79
C LEU A 68 5.10 -8.39 6.16
N PRO A 69 4.81 -9.68 6.01
CA PRO A 69 5.72 -10.59 5.33
C PRO A 69 5.86 -10.23 3.85
N GLY A 70 7.03 -10.49 3.28
CA GLY A 70 7.34 -10.26 1.87
C GLY A 70 7.47 -8.80 1.45
N VAL A 71 7.53 -7.86 2.41
CA VAL A 71 7.61 -6.42 2.18
C VAL A 71 9.00 -5.90 2.50
N ALA A 72 9.66 -5.33 1.49
CA ALA A 72 10.91 -4.58 1.63
C ALA A 72 10.71 -3.12 1.18
N VAL A 73 11.41 -2.20 1.83
CA VAL A 73 11.39 -0.76 1.52
C VAL A 73 12.80 -0.32 1.16
N ALA A 74 12.92 0.45 0.08
CA ALA A 74 14.14 1.18 -0.24
C ALA A 74 13.82 2.68 -0.37
N ARG A 75 14.51 3.50 0.42
CA ARG A 75 14.35 4.94 0.48
C ARG A 75 15.65 5.64 0.15
N SER A 76 15.59 6.64 -0.72
CA SER A 76 16.73 7.44 -1.17
C SER A 76 16.89 8.69 -0.31
N GLY A 77 17.19 8.53 0.99
CA GLY A 77 17.38 9.64 1.94
C GLY A 77 16.37 9.69 3.09
N PRO A 78 16.12 10.87 3.69
CA PRO A 78 15.26 11.05 4.85
C PRO A 78 13.76 10.90 4.55
N LEU A 79 12.92 11.23 5.54
CA LEU A 79 11.45 11.23 5.40
C LEU A 79 11.03 12.11 4.22
N GLY A 80 10.09 11.65 3.41
CA GLY A 80 9.61 12.34 2.20
C GLY A 80 10.41 12.03 0.94
N SER A 81 11.64 11.53 1.04
CA SER A 81 12.44 11.10 -0.13
C SER A 81 11.79 9.94 -0.86
N GLN A 82 12.16 9.78 -2.13
CA GLN A 82 11.62 8.71 -2.98
C GLN A 82 11.70 7.37 -2.29
N THR A 83 10.55 6.73 -2.16
CA THR A 83 10.41 5.48 -1.41
C THR A 83 9.74 4.41 -2.26
N SER A 84 10.48 3.34 -2.51
CA SER A 84 10.02 2.16 -3.24
C SER A 84 9.60 1.06 -2.29
N LEU A 85 8.44 0.47 -2.54
CA LEU A 85 7.95 -0.72 -1.85
C LEU A 85 8.11 -1.93 -2.77
N PHE A 86 8.74 -2.97 -2.27
CA PHE A 86 8.85 -4.25 -2.97
C PHE A 86 7.98 -5.29 -2.27
N VAL A 87 7.08 -5.92 -3.03
CA VAL A 87 6.19 -6.97 -2.52
C VAL A 87 6.55 -8.28 -3.20
N ARG A 88 7.08 -9.26 -2.44
CA ARG A 88 7.59 -10.52 -3.01
C ARG A 88 8.52 -10.28 -4.21
N GLY A 89 9.40 -9.26 -4.09
CA GLY A 89 10.34 -8.86 -5.12
C GLY A 89 9.75 -8.10 -6.32
N ALA A 90 8.44 -7.82 -6.37
CA ALA A 90 7.86 -6.90 -7.36
C ALA A 90 8.24 -5.46 -7.06
N ASN A 91 8.44 -4.65 -8.10
CA ASN A 91 8.71 -3.22 -7.98
C ASN A 91 7.47 -2.43 -7.52
N SER A 92 7.67 -1.25 -6.93
CA SER A 92 6.58 -0.29 -6.65
C SER A 92 5.69 -0.02 -7.85
N GLN A 93 6.26 0.12 -9.02
CA GLN A 93 5.52 0.32 -10.27
C GLN A 93 4.62 -0.85 -10.69
N GLN A 94 4.78 -2.01 -10.06
CA GLN A 94 4.00 -3.23 -10.28
C GLN A 94 2.96 -3.46 -9.17
N LEU A 95 2.77 -2.48 -8.29
CA LEU A 95 1.82 -2.50 -7.19
C LEU A 95 0.70 -1.49 -7.48
N ALA A 96 -0.54 -1.95 -7.58
CA ALA A 96 -1.68 -1.05 -7.65
C ALA A 96 -1.94 -0.44 -6.27
N VAL A 97 -1.86 0.88 -6.17
CA VAL A 97 -2.13 1.62 -4.92
C VAL A 97 -3.46 2.34 -5.05
N THR A 98 -4.33 2.17 -4.08
CA THR A 98 -5.64 2.85 -4.05
C THR A 98 -5.89 3.51 -2.70
N LEU A 99 -6.59 4.63 -2.69
CA LEU A 99 -7.13 5.27 -1.50
C LEU A 99 -8.62 5.56 -1.72
N ASP A 100 -9.48 5.02 -0.88
CA ASP A 100 -10.94 5.14 -0.97
C ASP A 100 -11.50 4.81 -2.37
N GLY A 101 -10.90 3.80 -3.03
CA GLY A 101 -11.27 3.36 -4.37
C GLY A 101 -10.72 4.23 -5.51
N VAL A 102 -9.99 5.30 -5.23
CA VAL A 102 -9.25 6.07 -6.24
C VAL A 102 -7.88 5.45 -6.45
N ARG A 103 -7.51 5.13 -7.69
CA ARG A 103 -6.15 4.69 -8.02
C ARG A 103 -5.19 5.87 -7.86
N LEU A 104 -4.19 5.70 -7.00
CA LEU A 104 -3.08 6.63 -6.86
C LEU A 104 -1.99 6.22 -7.87
N ALA A 105 -2.14 6.70 -9.10
CA ALA A 105 -1.16 6.46 -10.16
C ALA A 105 -0.47 7.77 -10.50
N ASP A 106 0.86 7.76 -10.58
CA ASP A 106 1.63 8.88 -11.09
C ASP A 106 2.11 8.56 -12.51
N VAL A 107 1.27 8.90 -13.49
CA VAL A 107 1.54 8.62 -14.91
C VAL A 107 2.73 9.44 -15.46
N ALA A 108 3.17 10.46 -14.71
CA ALA A 108 4.33 11.30 -15.04
C ALA A 108 5.57 10.94 -14.21
N SER A 109 5.52 9.90 -13.39
CA SER A 109 6.68 9.46 -12.64
C SER A 109 7.71 8.79 -13.54
N PRO A 110 8.98 9.19 -13.47
CA PRO A 110 10.07 8.49 -14.15
C PRO A 110 10.20 7.03 -13.72
N SER A 111 9.91 6.71 -12.45
CA SER A 111 9.91 5.34 -11.94
C SER A 111 8.69 4.52 -12.37
N GLY A 112 7.63 5.18 -12.86
CA GLY A 112 6.40 4.54 -13.32
C GLY A 112 5.50 3.98 -12.21
N GLY A 113 5.78 4.29 -10.92
CA GLY A 113 4.99 3.84 -9.78
C GLY A 113 4.63 4.99 -8.83
N PHE A 114 3.70 4.76 -7.92
CA PHE A 114 3.38 5.72 -6.88
C PHE A 114 4.51 5.79 -5.85
N ASP A 115 4.94 7.01 -5.51
CA ASP A 115 5.96 7.27 -4.49
C ASP A 115 5.32 7.24 -3.09
N LEU A 116 5.67 6.23 -2.30
CA LEU A 116 5.14 6.06 -0.95
C LEU A 116 5.77 7.01 0.08
N GLY A 117 6.85 7.70 -0.26
CA GLY A 117 7.53 8.65 0.63
C GLY A 117 6.66 9.82 1.06
N THR A 118 5.64 10.17 0.26
CA THR A 118 4.69 11.25 0.53
C THR A 118 3.34 10.76 1.08
N LEU A 119 3.20 9.48 1.39
CA LEU A 119 1.96 8.91 1.90
C LEU A 119 2.04 8.75 3.42
N MET A 120 1.32 9.61 4.13
CA MET A 120 1.35 9.67 5.60
C MET A 120 0.20 8.87 6.21
N THR A 121 0.37 8.42 7.47
CA THR A 121 -0.62 7.64 8.22
C THR A 121 -1.83 8.45 8.67
N GLY A 122 -1.70 9.78 8.80
CA GLY A 122 -2.77 10.65 9.28
C GLY A 122 -4.05 10.50 8.46
N GLY A 123 -5.16 10.20 9.14
CA GLY A 123 -6.47 9.98 8.51
C GLY A 123 -6.68 8.58 7.87
N ILE A 124 -5.68 7.69 7.86
CA ILE A 124 -5.84 6.30 7.37
C ILE A 124 -6.37 5.42 8.50
N ALA A 125 -7.42 4.65 8.22
CA ALA A 125 -8.02 3.73 9.19
C ALA A 125 -7.82 2.26 8.86
N LYS A 126 -7.59 1.92 7.59
CA LYS A 126 -7.40 0.54 7.16
C LYS A 126 -6.40 0.44 6.02
N ILE A 127 -5.55 -0.55 6.09
CA ILE A 127 -4.58 -0.91 5.05
C ILE A 127 -4.83 -2.36 4.68
N GLU A 128 -5.01 -2.65 3.41
CA GLU A 128 -5.12 -4.00 2.87
C GLU A 128 -3.98 -4.21 1.87
N LEU A 129 -3.19 -5.24 2.08
CA LEU A 129 -2.14 -5.64 1.14
C LEU A 129 -2.41 -7.04 0.62
N LEU A 130 -2.77 -7.14 -0.66
CA LEU A 130 -2.79 -8.39 -1.40
C LEU A 130 -1.42 -8.61 -2.03
N ARG A 131 -0.82 -9.77 -1.80
CA ARG A 131 0.49 -10.17 -2.33
C ARG A 131 0.31 -11.18 -3.46
N GLY A 132 0.82 -10.86 -4.62
CA GLY A 132 0.68 -11.66 -5.83
C GLY A 132 -0.16 -10.99 -6.90
N SER A 133 -0.13 -11.53 -8.11
CA SER A 133 -0.83 -10.93 -9.26
C SER A 133 -2.34 -11.04 -9.11
N ASN A 134 -3.04 -9.92 -9.28
CA ASN A 134 -4.50 -9.86 -9.29
C ASN A 134 -5.03 -8.87 -10.34
N SER A 135 -4.45 -8.92 -11.55
CA SER A 135 -4.90 -8.05 -12.64
C SER A 135 -6.33 -8.36 -13.14
N VAL A 136 -6.88 -9.54 -12.83
CA VAL A 136 -8.28 -9.85 -13.17
C VAL A 136 -9.25 -8.82 -12.57
N VAL A 137 -9.05 -8.43 -11.32
CA VAL A 137 -9.91 -7.46 -10.63
C VAL A 137 -9.41 -6.04 -10.82
N TRP A 138 -8.11 -5.81 -10.62
CA TRP A 138 -7.53 -4.47 -10.49
C TRP A 138 -6.88 -3.94 -11.78
N GLY A 139 -6.77 -4.79 -12.81
CA GLY A 139 -6.22 -4.41 -14.13
C GLY A 139 -4.72 -4.21 -14.13
N SER A 140 -4.29 -3.30 -15.02
CA SER A 140 -2.88 -2.89 -15.15
C SER A 140 -2.32 -2.44 -13.79
N ASP A 141 -1.01 -2.70 -13.57
CA ASP A 141 -0.23 -2.41 -12.37
C ASP A 141 -0.40 -3.39 -11.18
N ALA A 142 -1.43 -4.25 -11.17
CA ALA A 142 -1.61 -5.27 -10.12
C ALA A 142 -0.81 -6.56 -10.38
N ILE A 143 0.40 -6.43 -10.92
CA ILE A 143 1.33 -7.55 -11.18
C ILE A 143 1.93 -8.08 -9.87
N GLY A 144 2.37 -7.19 -8.99
CA GLY A 144 3.02 -7.51 -7.72
C GLY A 144 2.05 -7.62 -6.56
N GLY A 145 0.89 -7.02 -6.69
CA GLY A 145 -0.13 -6.97 -5.66
C GLY A 145 -0.98 -5.70 -5.70
N VAL A 146 -1.75 -5.53 -4.63
CA VAL A 146 -2.63 -4.37 -4.45
C VAL A 146 -2.48 -3.86 -3.03
N LEU A 147 -2.20 -2.57 -2.89
CA LEU A 147 -2.21 -1.84 -1.64
C LEU A 147 -3.46 -0.94 -1.63
N ALA A 148 -4.47 -1.33 -0.86
CA ALA A 148 -5.67 -0.52 -0.72
C ALA A 148 -5.70 0.14 0.66
N LEU A 149 -5.91 1.45 0.64
CA LEU A 149 -5.98 2.29 1.82
C LEU A 149 -7.40 2.82 1.95
N THR A 150 -7.88 2.86 3.18
CA THR A 150 -9.20 3.40 3.50
C THR A 150 -9.05 4.50 4.54
N SER A 151 -9.55 5.69 4.24
CA SER A 151 -9.54 6.80 5.18
C SER A 151 -10.54 6.57 6.33
N ALA A 152 -10.29 7.23 7.44
CA ALA A 152 -11.12 7.12 8.62
C ALA A 152 -12.55 7.64 8.35
N GLN A 153 -13.52 6.97 8.97
CA GLN A 153 -14.88 7.46 9.13
C GLN A 153 -15.20 7.42 10.63
N ILE A 154 -15.41 8.58 11.21
CA ILE A 154 -15.61 8.73 12.65
C ILE A 154 -16.81 9.61 12.93
N ASP A 155 -17.30 9.55 14.16
CA ASP A 155 -18.17 10.54 14.76
C ASP A 155 -17.40 11.22 15.90
N GLY A 156 -17.33 12.57 15.88
CA GLY A 156 -16.53 13.35 16.81
C GLY A 156 -15.18 13.82 16.25
N VAL A 157 -14.19 13.96 17.12
CA VAL A 157 -12.89 14.56 16.83
C VAL A 157 -11.75 13.65 17.28
N ARG A 158 -10.75 13.46 16.43
CA ARG A 158 -9.44 12.91 16.80
C ARG A 158 -8.36 13.84 16.31
N ALA A 159 -7.37 14.12 17.13
CA ALA A 159 -6.21 14.89 16.72
C ALA A 159 -4.95 14.37 17.40
N GLY A 160 -3.80 14.63 16.79
CA GLY A 160 -2.50 14.26 17.28
C GLY A 160 -1.44 15.33 16.97
N ILE A 161 -0.47 15.44 17.84
CA ILE A 161 0.75 16.20 17.60
C ILE A 161 1.93 15.40 18.13
N GLU A 162 3.01 15.38 17.40
CA GLU A 162 4.24 14.67 17.74
C GLU A 162 5.44 15.53 17.35
N TYR A 163 6.45 15.56 18.21
CA TYR A 163 7.72 16.25 17.97
C TYR A 163 8.89 15.33 18.32
N GLY A 164 10.00 15.46 17.61
CA GLY A 164 11.17 14.61 17.82
C GLY A 164 12.44 15.04 17.10
N THR A 165 13.36 14.10 17.02
CA THR A 165 14.68 14.26 16.41
C THR A 165 14.59 14.85 15.00
N ASN A 166 15.62 15.62 14.59
CA ASN A 166 15.70 16.37 13.33
C ASN A 166 14.59 17.41 13.15
N ASP A 167 14.19 18.04 14.23
CA ASP A 167 13.09 19.03 14.29
C ASP A 167 11.81 18.52 13.61
N THR A 168 11.58 17.20 13.74
CA THR A 168 10.44 16.54 13.12
C THR A 168 9.18 16.88 13.90
N LEU A 169 8.25 17.58 13.25
CA LEU A 169 6.92 17.90 13.76
C LEU A 169 5.87 17.22 12.86
N SER A 170 4.99 16.45 13.47
CA SER A 170 3.79 15.90 12.81
C SER A 170 2.55 16.32 13.57
N ALA A 171 1.56 16.83 12.87
CA ALA A 171 0.26 17.16 13.45
C ALA A 171 -0.85 16.70 12.50
N ASP A 172 -1.88 16.07 13.04
CA ASP A 172 -3.05 15.64 12.26
C ASP A 172 -4.33 15.84 13.06
N ALA A 173 -5.44 16.00 12.33
CA ALA A 173 -6.77 16.05 12.90
C ALA A 173 -7.77 15.39 11.97
N THR A 174 -8.73 14.68 12.55
CA THR A 174 -9.87 14.07 11.86
C THR A 174 -11.13 14.49 12.57
N LEU A 175 -12.06 15.05 11.80
CA LEU A 175 -13.36 15.54 12.25
C LEU A 175 -14.44 14.79 11.49
N GLY A 176 -15.42 14.23 12.17
CA GLY A 176 -16.46 13.49 11.50
C GLY A 176 -17.82 13.69 12.16
N THR A 177 -18.84 13.49 11.36
CA THR A 177 -20.23 13.40 11.80
C THR A 177 -20.94 12.30 11.03
N SER A 178 -21.84 11.61 11.71
CA SER A 178 -22.65 10.57 11.12
C SER A 178 -24.07 10.60 11.68
N GLY A 179 -25.03 10.16 10.87
CA GLY A 179 -26.43 10.07 11.26
C GLY A 179 -27.14 8.96 10.49
N GLN A 180 -28.46 8.91 10.59
CA GLN A 180 -29.24 7.95 9.81
C GLN A 180 -29.12 8.32 8.31
N GLY A 181 -28.42 7.47 7.55
CA GLY A 181 -28.29 7.61 6.12
C GLY A 181 -27.21 8.58 5.63
N TYR A 182 -26.35 9.13 6.49
CA TYR A 182 -25.22 9.94 6.04
C TYR A 182 -24.00 9.80 6.95
N GLY A 183 -22.84 10.07 6.39
CA GLY A 183 -21.60 10.23 7.12
C GLY A 183 -20.66 11.13 6.34
N LEU A 184 -19.95 12.00 7.06
CA LEU A 184 -18.95 12.89 6.49
C LEU A 184 -17.76 12.98 7.44
N THR A 185 -16.56 12.76 6.92
CA THR A 185 -15.31 12.86 7.68
C THR A 185 -14.30 13.66 6.88
N PHE A 186 -13.69 14.63 7.53
CA PHE A 186 -12.58 15.40 7.04
C PHE A 186 -11.34 15.05 7.86
N SER A 187 -10.20 14.81 7.20
CA SER A 187 -8.89 14.64 7.85
C SER A 187 -7.91 15.62 7.25
N GLY A 188 -7.09 16.23 8.09
CA GLY A 188 -6.00 17.12 7.67
C GLY A 188 -4.74 16.84 8.46
N GLY A 189 -3.58 17.13 7.87
CA GLY A 189 -2.30 16.92 8.55
C GLY A 189 -1.18 17.76 7.96
N HIS A 190 -0.18 17.99 8.81
CA HIS A 190 1.07 18.64 8.46
C HIS A 190 2.24 17.85 9.02
N VAL A 191 3.26 17.65 8.21
CA VAL A 191 4.52 17.05 8.62
C VAL A 191 5.65 17.98 8.15
N ARG A 192 6.61 18.21 9.06
CA ARG A 192 7.88 18.91 8.77
C ARG A 192 9.00 18.15 9.44
N SER A 193 10.14 18.03 8.77
CA SER A 193 11.39 17.52 9.32
C SER A 193 12.54 18.27 8.66
N ASP A 194 13.57 18.62 9.42
CA ASP A 194 14.80 19.13 8.83
C ASP A 194 15.62 18.01 8.17
N GLY A 195 15.32 16.75 8.48
CA GLY A 195 15.94 15.59 7.84
C GLY A 195 17.39 15.34 8.25
N ILE A 196 18.07 14.62 7.40
CA ILE A 196 19.52 14.37 7.36
C ILE A 196 19.96 14.52 5.91
N SER A 197 21.25 14.64 5.61
CA SER A 197 21.70 14.62 4.21
C SER A 197 21.29 13.32 3.52
N ALA A 198 20.70 13.41 2.33
CA ALA A 198 20.38 12.27 1.48
C ALA A 198 21.67 11.63 0.96
N PHE A 199 22.73 12.40 0.71
CA PHE A 199 24.07 11.87 0.46
C PHE A 199 24.71 11.40 1.77
N ALA A 200 24.98 10.10 1.93
CA ALA A 200 25.45 9.52 3.19
C ALA A 200 26.73 10.14 3.78
N ARG A 201 27.51 10.86 2.98
CA ARG A 201 28.72 11.59 3.37
C ARG A 201 28.53 13.11 3.34
N GLY A 202 27.33 13.57 3.04
CA GLY A 202 26.96 14.97 3.06
C GLY A 202 26.77 15.53 4.46
N THR A 203 26.63 16.82 4.54
CA THR A 203 26.45 17.58 5.80
C THR A 203 25.27 18.52 5.76
N GLU A 204 24.76 18.82 4.57
CA GLU A 204 23.57 19.63 4.40
C GLU A 204 22.33 18.77 4.63
N PRO A 205 21.40 19.14 5.54
CA PRO A 205 20.21 18.37 5.79
C PRO A 205 19.18 18.53 4.67
N ASP A 206 18.65 17.41 4.19
CA ASP A 206 17.55 17.37 3.24
C ASP A 206 16.22 17.33 3.97
N GLY A 207 15.53 18.46 3.95
CA GLY A 207 14.29 18.65 4.67
C GLY A 207 13.07 18.14 3.92
N PHE A 208 12.02 17.91 4.68
CA PHE A 208 10.69 17.54 4.18
C PHE A 208 9.61 18.37 4.82
N ARG A 209 8.64 18.81 4.04
CA ARG A 209 7.39 19.37 4.55
C ARG A 209 6.22 18.97 3.66
N GLN A 210 5.08 18.68 4.28
CA GLN A 210 3.85 18.33 3.58
C GLN A 210 2.62 18.83 4.32
N TRP A 211 1.69 19.39 3.56
CA TRP A 211 0.31 19.58 3.95
C TRP A 211 -0.55 18.56 3.21
N GLN A 212 -1.49 17.96 3.90
CA GLN A 212 -2.46 17.07 3.27
C GLN A 212 -3.84 17.24 3.86
N GLY A 213 -4.85 16.94 3.05
CA GLY A 213 -6.24 16.89 3.48
C GLY A 213 -7.01 15.83 2.72
N SER A 214 -7.98 15.21 3.36
CA SER A 214 -8.91 14.27 2.73
C SER A 214 -10.32 14.47 3.23
N LEU A 215 -11.27 14.19 2.38
CA LEU A 215 -12.70 14.20 2.65
C LEU A 215 -13.27 12.85 2.21
N ARG A 216 -14.09 12.24 3.05
CA ARG A 216 -14.85 11.05 2.71
C ARG A 216 -16.26 11.20 3.24
N GLY A 217 -17.25 10.84 2.42
CA GLY A 217 -18.64 10.90 2.83
C GLY A 217 -19.54 9.99 2.03
N PHE A 218 -20.70 9.73 2.60
CA PHE A 218 -21.80 9.05 1.93
C PHE A 218 -23.13 9.66 2.33
N ALA A 219 -24.14 9.51 1.47
CA ALA A 219 -25.50 9.87 1.75
C ALA A 219 -26.46 8.84 1.12
N SER A 220 -27.33 8.24 1.92
CA SER A 220 -28.39 7.37 1.43
C SER A 220 -29.44 8.20 0.69
N LEU A 221 -29.64 7.86 -0.58
CA LEU A 221 -30.64 8.50 -1.45
C LEU A 221 -31.98 7.74 -1.40
N ALA A 222 -31.89 6.42 -1.14
CA ALA A 222 -33.00 5.51 -0.89
C ALA A 222 -32.50 4.34 -0.01
N ASP A 223 -33.37 3.43 0.37
CA ASP A 223 -33.04 2.31 1.27
C ASP A 223 -31.84 1.49 0.77
N ASP A 224 -31.74 1.26 -0.54
CA ASP A 224 -30.70 0.45 -1.16
C ASP A 224 -29.73 1.28 -2.02
N LEU A 225 -29.84 2.61 -2.07
CA LEU A 225 -29.06 3.48 -2.94
C LEU A 225 -28.34 4.56 -2.14
N SER A 226 -27.03 4.63 -2.28
CA SER A 226 -26.19 5.63 -1.63
C SER A 226 -25.31 6.37 -2.62
N LEU A 227 -25.15 7.66 -2.41
CA LEU A 227 -24.11 8.48 -3.01
C LEU A 227 -22.86 8.36 -2.13
N VAL A 228 -21.70 8.13 -2.74
CA VAL A 228 -20.40 8.07 -2.07
C VAL A 228 -19.44 9.06 -2.71
N ALA A 229 -18.62 9.72 -1.88
CA ALA A 229 -17.63 10.67 -2.37
C ALA A 229 -16.36 10.59 -1.52
N ALA A 230 -15.21 10.72 -2.18
CA ALA A 230 -13.92 10.86 -1.52
C ALA A 230 -13.06 11.87 -2.30
N ALA A 231 -12.24 12.63 -1.58
CA ALA A 231 -11.26 13.54 -2.17
C ALA A 231 -10.00 13.60 -1.30
N ARG A 232 -8.84 13.81 -1.92
CA ARG A 232 -7.55 14.02 -1.26
C ARG A 232 -6.77 15.10 -1.98
N TYR A 233 -6.08 15.92 -1.20
CA TYR A 233 -5.07 16.84 -1.70
C TYR A 233 -3.82 16.74 -0.83
N ALA A 234 -2.65 16.82 -1.45
CA ALA A 234 -1.37 16.93 -0.76
C ALA A 234 -0.44 17.88 -1.53
N ASP A 235 0.28 18.71 -0.77
CA ASP A 235 1.32 19.63 -1.26
C ASP A 235 2.57 19.38 -0.43
N SER A 236 3.65 18.96 -1.08
CA SER A 236 4.91 18.61 -0.43
C SER A 236 6.10 19.28 -1.07
N ARG A 237 7.12 19.54 -0.25
CA ARG A 237 8.49 19.86 -0.67
C ARG A 237 9.44 18.86 -0.03
N VAL A 238 10.36 18.35 -0.83
CA VAL A 238 11.44 17.44 -0.45
C VAL A 238 12.73 18.04 -0.97
N ASP A 239 13.68 18.28 -0.09
CA ASP A 239 15.04 18.60 -0.46
C ASP A 239 15.78 17.28 -0.73
N PHE A 240 16.72 17.24 -1.66
CA PHE A 240 17.40 16.00 -2.08
C PHE A 240 18.76 16.30 -2.73
N ASP A 241 19.61 15.31 -2.75
CA ASP A 241 20.94 15.35 -3.35
C ASP A 241 20.95 14.78 -4.77
N GLY A 242 21.80 15.33 -5.62
CA GLY A 242 21.86 15.06 -7.05
C GLY A 242 23.22 14.63 -7.60
N PHE A 243 23.35 14.75 -8.91
CA PHE A 243 24.51 14.33 -9.67
C PHE A 243 25.07 15.53 -10.47
N PRO A 244 25.72 16.51 -9.81
CA PRO A 244 26.13 17.75 -10.45
C PRO A 244 27.24 17.55 -11.49
N PRO A 245 27.23 18.35 -12.59
CA PRO A 245 28.34 18.38 -13.53
C PRO A 245 29.61 18.93 -12.86
N PRO A 246 30.83 18.64 -13.37
CA PRO A 246 31.09 17.87 -14.58
C PRO A 246 31.22 16.37 -14.36
N THR A 247 31.25 15.91 -13.11
CA THR A 247 31.53 14.50 -12.76
C THR A 247 30.30 13.62 -12.86
N PHE A 248 29.09 14.19 -12.71
CA PHE A 248 27.83 13.45 -12.60
C PHE A 248 27.92 12.33 -11.55
N SER A 249 28.71 12.55 -10.49
CA SER A 249 28.78 11.68 -9.32
C SER A 249 27.80 12.16 -8.27
N PHE A 250 27.24 11.23 -7.51
CA PHE A 250 26.33 11.57 -6.40
C PHE A 250 27.06 12.44 -5.36
N ALA A 251 26.49 13.56 -5.00
CA ALA A 251 27.11 14.57 -4.14
C ALA A 251 26.05 15.37 -3.36
N ASP A 252 26.50 16.03 -2.30
CA ASP A 252 25.73 16.98 -1.48
C ASP A 252 25.36 18.21 -2.33
N THR A 253 24.07 18.44 -2.59
CA THR A 253 23.56 19.49 -3.48
C THR A 253 22.27 20.13 -2.93
N PRO A 254 22.03 21.44 -3.18
CA PRO A 254 20.89 22.16 -2.63
C PRO A 254 19.61 22.01 -3.49
N GLU A 255 19.43 20.88 -4.14
CA GLU A 255 18.29 20.61 -5.02
C GLU A 255 17.03 20.32 -4.21
N TYR A 256 15.87 20.66 -4.76
CA TYR A 256 14.60 20.29 -4.16
C TYR A 256 13.52 20.07 -5.21
N GLN A 257 12.48 19.34 -4.82
CA GLN A 257 11.27 19.20 -5.60
C GLN A 257 10.03 19.63 -4.79
N THR A 258 9.03 20.13 -5.51
CA THR A 258 7.67 20.29 -4.98
C THR A 258 6.73 19.35 -5.71
N THR A 259 5.82 18.72 -4.95
CA THR A 259 4.83 17.80 -5.53
C THR A 259 3.44 18.18 -5.04
N ARG A 260 2.52 18.39 -5.98
CA ARG A 260 1.10 18.60 -5.71
C ARG A 260 0.31 17.42 -6.25
N GLN A 261 -0.51 16.82 -5.41
CA GLN A 261 -1.33 15.68 -5.76
C GLN A 261 -2.78 15.98 -5.40
N GLY A 262 -3.65 15.87 -6.39
CA GLY A 262 -5.09 15.93 -6.21
C GLY A 262 -5.75 14.62 -6.63
N SER A 263 -6.72 14.13 -5.88
CA SER A 263 -7.50 12.97 -6.30
C SER A 263 -8.92 13.03 -5.73
N GLY A 264 -9.86 12.43 -6.44
CA GLY A 264 -11.25 12.38 -5.97
C GLY A 264 -12.08 11.37 -6.71
N ARG A 265 -13.15 10.93 -6.09
CA ARG A 265 -14.15 10.01 -6.64
C ARG A 265 -15.53 10.43 -6.20
N VAL A 266 -16.48 10.30 -7.08
CA VAL A 266 -17.91 10.31 -6.78
C VAL A 266 -18.52 9.05 -7.36
N GLY A 267 -19.45 8.43 -6.64
CA GLY A 267 -20.07 7.18 -7.08
C GLY A 267 -21.46 6.96 -6.51
N LEU A 268 -22.15 6.00 -7.10
CA LEU A 268 -23.42 5.48 -6.62
C LEU A 268 -23.22 4.00 -6.27
N ASP A 269 -23.60 3.65 -5.06
CA ASP A 269 -23.60 2.28 -4.54
C ASP A 269 -25.06 1.85 -4.36
N TYR A 270 -25.48 0.83 -5.11
CA TYR A 270 -26.78 0.18 -4.96
C TYR A 270 -26.56 -1.20 -4.37
N ASP A 271 -27.18 -1.52 -3.25
CA ASP A 271 -26.91 -2.74 -2.50
C ASP A 271 -28.18 -3.34 -1.89
N THR A 272 -28.53 -4.51 -2.38
CA THR A 272 -29.62 -5.35 -1.87
C THR A 272 -29.04 -6.64 -1.30
N SER A 273 -29.87 -7.52 -0.74
CA SER A 273 -29.43 -8.81 -0.22
C SER A 273 -28.77 -9.74 -1.27
N SER A 274 -29.10 -9.58 -2.56
CA SER A 274 -28.63 -10.46 -3.65
C SER A 274 -27.84 -9.74 -4.74
N LEU A 275 -27.94 -8.42 -4.84
CA LEU A 275 -27.32 -7.64 -5.90
C LEU A 275 -26.69 -6.37 -5.32
N GLY A 276 -25.37 -6.24 -5.48
CA GLY A 276 -24.65 -5.00 -5.23
C GLY A 276 -24.11 -4.46 -6.55
N LEU A 277 -24.31 -3.17 -6.82
CA LEU A 277 -23.80 -2.46 -8.00
C LEU A 277 -23.08 -1.20 -7.56
N LYS A 278 -21.97 -0.87 -8.20
CA LYS A 278 -21.21 0.37 -7.98
C LYS A 278 -20.91 1.02 -9.30
N LEU A 279 -21.20 2.30 -9.40
CA LEU A 279 -20.83 3.17 -10.52
C LEU A 279 -19.97 4.29 -9.99
N GLY A 280 -18.86 4.60 -10.64
CA GLY A 280 -17.98 5.65 -10.15
C GLY A 280 -17.29 6.42 -11.26
N LEU A 281 -16.96 7.67 -10.94
CA LEU A 281 -16.07 8.53 -11.71
C LEU A 281 -14.97 9.02 -10.78
N ALA A 282 -13.72 8.75 -11.14
CA ALA A 282 -12.55 9.16 -10.38
C ALA A 282 -11.65 10.06 -11.23
N TYR A 283 -10.94 10.96 -10.55
CA TYR A 283 -9.94 11.84 -11.11
C TYR A 283 -8.70 11.82 -10.23
N SER A 284 -7.52 11.86 -10.84
CA SER A 284 -6.28 12.11 -10.14
C SER A 284 -5.34 12.96 -10.98
N ASP A 285 -4.60 13.85 -10.33
CA ASP A 285 -3.51 14.60 -10.95
C ASP A 285 -2.30 14.67 -10.03
N THR A 286 -1.12 14.70 -10.64
CA THR A 286 0.16 14.91 -9.99
C THR A 286 0.97 15.89 -10.80
N ARG A 287 1.42 16.95 -10.17
CA ARG A 287 2.40 17.88 -10.72
C ARG A 287 3.64 17.87 -9.84
N ARG A 288 4.81 17.76 -10.47
CA ARG A 288 6.10 17.78 -9.81
C ARG A 288 7.01 18.78 -10.49
N ASP A 289 7.56 19.71 -9.72
CA ASP A 289 8.46 20.76 -10.16
C ASP A 289 9.82 20.56 -9.47
N TYR A 290 10.92 20.49 -10.23
CA TYR A 290 12.29 20.30 -9.75
C TYR A 290 13.08 21.60 -9.86
N PHE A 291 13.92 21.87 -8.85
CA PHE A 291 14.69 23.10 -8.73
C PHE A 291 16.13 22.80 -8.35
N ASP A 292 17.08 23.52 -8.93
CA ASP A 292 18.52 23.35 -8.64
C ASP A 292 18.91 23.87 -7.25
N ASN A 293 18.19 24.87 -6.71
CA ASN A 293 18.42 25.44 -5.39
C ASN A 293 17.26 26.33 -4.93
N ALA A 294 17.29 26.74 -3.66
CA ALA A 294 16.23 27.54 -3.05
C ALA A 294 16.05 28.95 -3.66
N ALA A 295 17.05 29.49 -4.37
CA ALA A 295 16.96 30.78 -5.03
C ALA A 295 16.36 30.70 -6.45
N SER A 296 16.18 29.49 -6.99
CA SER A 296 15.59 29.28 -8.30
C SER A 296 14.09 29.61 -8.26
N ALA A 297 13.68 30.60 -9.06
CA ALA A 297 12.27 31.02 -9.17
C ALA A 297 11.47 30.17 -10.17
N VAL A 298 12.16 29.48 -11.06
CA VAL A 298 11.57 28.66 -12.14
C VAL A 298 12.13 27.25 -12.04
N PRO A 299 11.28 26.21 -12.14
CA PRO A 299 11.77 24.84 -12.15
C PRO A 299 12.65 24.59 -13.38
N ASN A 300 13.74 23.85 -13.18
CA ASN A 300 14.59 23.37 -14.28
C ASN A 300 13.93 22.21 -15.04
N PHE A 301 13.08 21.44 -14.33
CA PHE A 301 12.29 20.36 -14.91
C PHE A 301 10.93 20.29 -14.21
N ALA A 302 9.88 20.02 -14.97
CA ALA A 302 8.55 19.79 -14.40
C ALA A 302 7.85 18.63 -15.13
N THR A 303 7.05 17.88 -14.38
CA THR A 303 6.21 16.82 -14.91
C THR A 303 4.76 17.03 -14.49
N SER A 304 3.81 16.65 -15.34
CA SER A 304 2.38 16.68 -15.07
C SER A 304 1.72 15.41 -15.58
N GLY A 305 0.99 14.73 -14.70
CA GLY A 305 0.22 13.54 -15.00
C GLY A 305 -1.22 13.68 -14.54
N ARG A 306 -2.18 13.26 -15.36
CA ARG A 306 -3.61 13.28 -15.06
C ARG A 306 -4.25 11.95 -15.45
N SER A 307 -5.23 11.51 -14.69
CA SER A 307 -6.06 10.36 -15.01
C SER A 307 -7.54 10.64 -14.72
N TRP A 308 -8.39 10.25 -15.64
CA TRP A 308 -9.83 10.11 -15.43
C TRP A 308 -10.19 8.63 -15.55
N ARG A 309 -11.00 8.13 -14.64
CA ARG A 309 -11.48 6.76 -14.68
C ARG A 309 -12.98 6.70 -14.41
N ALA A 310 -13.71 6.08 -15.34
CA ALA A 310 -15.09 5.68 -15.13
C ALA A 310 -15.10 4.18 -14.87
N ASP A 311 -15.75 3.73 -13.81
CA ASP A 311 -15.85 2.33 -13.46
C ASP A 311 -17.26 1.93 -13.07
N PHE A 312 -17.58 0.68 -13.41
CA PHE A 312 -18.78 -0.01 -13.02
C PHE A 312 -18.38 -1.39 -12.49
N SER A 313 -18.92 -1.78 -11.35
CA SER A 313 -18.72 -3.13 -10.82
C SER A 313 -19.98 -3.63 -10.14
N GLY A 314 -20.12 -4.95 -10.06
CA GLY A 314 -21.25 -5.57 -9.42
C GLY A 314 -20.93 -6.93 -8.83
N LYS A 315 -21.74 -7.32 -7.85
CA LYS A 315 -21.78 -8.64 -7.23
C LYS A 315 -23.22 -9.12 -7.24
N ALA A 316 -23.48 -10.31 -7.80
CA ALA A 316 -24.78 -10.94 -7.80
C ALA A 316 -24.70 -12.31 -7.11
N GLY A 317 -25.55 -12.56 -6.14
CA GLY A 317 -25.80 -13.89 -5.59
C GLY A 317 -26.68 -14.67 -6.58
N LEU A 318 -26.11 -15.67 -7.24
CA LEU A 318 -26.87 -16.53 -8.17
C LEU A 318 -27.61 -17.63 -7.43
N THR A 319 -27.01 -18.13 -6.36
CA THR A 319 -27.58 -19.05 -5.36
C THR A 319 -26.97 -18.74 -4.00
N ASP A 320 -27.37 -19.44 -2.96
CA ASP A 320 -26.78 -19.30 -1.62
C ASP A 320 -25.27 -19.58 -1.60
N SER A 321 -24.76 -20.39 -2.54
CA SER A 321 -23.35 -20.78 -2.61
C SER A 321 -22.62 -20.24 -3.84
N VAL A 322 -23.29 -19.58 -4.78
CA VAL A 322 -22.66 -19.14 -6.04
C VAL A 322 -22.82 -17.63 -6.20
N THR A 323 -21.70 -16.94 -6.36
CA THR A 323 -21.66 -15.51 -6.63
C THR A 323 -21.02 -15.19 -7.96
N LEU A 324 -21.50 -14.16 -8.62
CA LEU A 324 -20.90 -13.57 -9.81
C LEU A 324 -20.43 -12.16 -9.47
N ASN A 325 -19.13 -11.91 -9.60
CA ASN A 325 -18.58 -10.55 -9.58
C ASN A 325 -18.23 -10.17 -11.02
N PHE A 326 -18.54 -8.93 -11.39
CA PHE A 326 -18.30 -8.42 -12.75
C PHE A 326 -17.98 -6.94 -12.70
N GLY A 327 -17.31 -6.45 -13.74
CA GLY A 327 -17.03 -5.03 -13.84
C GLY A 327 -16.49 -4.63 -15.20
N ALA A 328 -16.53 -3.33 -15.45
CA ALA A 328 -15.95 -2.68 -16.60
C ALA A 328 -15.39 -1.33 -16.19
N ASP A 329 -14.29 -0.93 -16.79
CA ASP A 329 -13.71 0.38 -16.56
C ASP A 329 -13.06 0.94 -17.82
N SER A 330 -13.01 2.27 -17.89
CA SER A 330 -12.19 3.00 -18.85
C SER A 330 -11.39 4.05 -18.14
N GLU A 331 -10.09 4.11 -18.45
CA GLU A 331 -9.14 5.06 -17.92
C GLU A 331 -8.50 5.86 -19.04
N TRP A 332 -8.50 7.17 -18.91
CA TRP A 332 -7.86 8.13 -19.81
C TRP A 332 -6.74 8.80 -19.05
N THR A 333 -5.51 8.56 -19.48
CA THR A 333 -4.31 9.15 -18.88
C THR A 333 -3.72 10.20 -19.79
N ARG A 334 -3.08 11.20 -19.18
CA ARG A 334 -2.44 12.31 -19.88
C ARG A 334 -1.14 12.67 -19.17
N PHE A 335 -0.10 12.93 -19.96
CA PHE A 335 1.26 13.18 -19.51
C PHE A 335 1.88 14.34 -20.27
N SER A 336 2.67 15.16 -19.60
CA SER A 336 3.58 16.13 -20.20
C SER A 336 4.76 16.43 -19.29
N THR A 337 5.87 16.91 -19.87
CA THR A 337 7.00 17.46 -19.13
C THR A 337 7.34 18.86 -19.65
N SER A 338 8.34 19.54 -19.03
CA SER A 338 8.87 20.81 -19.54
C SER A 338 9.44 20.69 -20.95
N PHE A 339 9.84 19.48 -21.35
CA PHE A 339 10.55 19.24 -22.62
C PHE A 339 9.75 18.36 -23.58
N ASP A 340 8.78 17.60 -23.08
CA ASP A 340 7.98 16.69 -23.88
C ASP A 340 6.55 17.19 -24.01
N PRO A 341 5.98 17.21 -25.24
CA PRO A 341 4.60 17.63 -25.46
C PRO A 341 3.63 16.66 -24.80
N GLU A 342 2.41 17.14 -24.60
CA GLU A 342 1.33 16.34 -24.02
C GLU A 342 1.09 15.06 -24.86
N GLN A 343 1.02 13.92 -24.17
CA GLN A 343 0.69 12.61 -24.71
C GLN A 343 -0.47 12.03 -23.89
N ASP A 344 -1.29 11.23 -24.53
CA ASP A 344 -2.43 10.56 -23.91
C ASP A 344 -2.47 9.07 -24.22
N ALA A 345 -3.19 8.33 -23.41
CA ALA A 345 -3.51 6.93 -23.62
C ALA A 345 -4.87 6.60 -23.03
N ARG A 346 -5.51 5.57 -23.57
CA ARG A 346 -6.75 5.00 -23.06
C ARG A 346 -6.60 3.51 -22.85
N LEU A 347 -7.10 3.05 -21.71
CA LEU A 347 -7.24 1.64 -21.37
C LEU A 347 -8.70 1.37 -21.01
N SER A 348 -9.38 0.49 -21.75
CA SER A 348 -10.75 0.04 -21.46
C SER A 348 -10.74 -1.43 -21.12
N SER A 349 -11.59 -1.87 -20.20
CA SER A 349 -11.53 -3.24 -19.73
C SER A 349 -12.85 -3.75 -19.20
N GLY A 350 -12.96 -5.08 -19.16
CA GLY A 350 -14.08 -5.78 -18.54
C GLY A 350 -13.62 -7.08 -17.89
N HIS A 351 -14.26 -7.46 -16.79
CA HIS A 351 -13.93 -8.68 -16.07
C HIS A 351 -15.16 -9.39 -15.50
N VAL A 352 -15.01 -10.67 -15.29
CA VAL A 352 -15.99 -11.50 -14.60
C VAL A 352 -15.25 -12.49 -13.69
N LEU A 353 -15.80 -12.73 -12.48
CA LEU A 353 -15.35 -13.77 -11.55
C LEU A 353 -16.57 -14.56 -11.09
N LEU A 354 -16.47 -15.86 -11.17
CA LEU A 354 -17.43 -16.80 -10.58
C LEU A 354 -16.86 -17.34 -9.28
N GLY A 355 -17.61 -17.19 -8.20
CA GLY A 355 -17.29 -17.70 -6.87
C GLY A 355 -18.24 -18.81 -6.46
N TYR A 356 -17.71 -19.86 -5.86
CA TYR A 356 -18.44 -20.90 -5.13
C TYR A 356 -17.96 -20.91 -3.67
N HIS A 357 -18.88 -20.87 -2.72
CA HIS A 357 -18.57 -20.92 -1.30
C HIS A 357 -19.56 -21.76 -0.54
N ASP A 358 -19.02 -22.62 0.29
CA ASP A 358 -19.75 -23.34 1.33
C ASP A 358 -18.94 -23.33 2.64
N GLU A 359 -19.39 -24.08 3.65
CA GLU A 359 -18.73 -24.13 4.95
C GLU A 359 -17.26 -24.57 4.91
N ARG A 360 -16.85 -25.36 3.91
CA ARG A 360 -15.51 -25.96 3.82
C ARG A 360 -14.72 -25.54 2.61
N LEU A 361 -15.39 -25.32 1.48
CA LEU A 361 -14.73 -25.08 0.19
C LEU A 361 -15.13 -23.73 -0.36
N ASN A 362 -14.14 -22.89 -0.63
CA ASN A 362 -14.31 -21.66 -1.36
C ASN A 362 -13.45 -21.72 -2.62
N LEU A 363 -14.03 -21.44 -3.77
CA LEU A 363 -13.36 -21.38 -5.07
C LEU A 363 -13.77 -20.11 -5.78
N SER A 364 -12.82 -19.49 -6.47
CA SER A 364 -13.10 -18.37 -7.36
C SER A 364 -12.23 -18.47 -8.61
N ALA A 365 -12.82 -18.21 -9.77
CA ALA A 365 -12.10 -18.13 -11.03
C ALA A 365 -12.64 -16.96 -11.86
N GLY A 366 -11.74 -16.26 -12.53
CA GLY A 366 -12.11 -15.07 -13.28
C GLY A 366 -11.25 -14.82 -14.50
N LEU A 367 -11.80 -14.00 -15.36
CA LEU A 367 -11.22 -13.60 -16.64
C LEU A 367 -11.38 -12.10 -16.80
N ARG A 368 -10.36 -11.43 -17.33
CA ARG A 368 -10.38 -10.03 -17.71
C ARG A 368 -9.85 -9.84 -19.11
N VAL A 369 -10.43 -8.89 -19.82
CA VAL A 369 -9.92 -8.34 -21.06
C VAL A 369 -9.57 -6.87 -20.85
N ASP A 370 -8.37 -6.49 -21.25
CA ASP A 370 -7.87 -5.11 -21.30
C ASP A 370 -7.62 -4.75 -22.76
N ASP A 371 -8.16 -3.62 -23.23
CA ASP A 371 -7.95 -3.07 -24.56
C ASP A 371 -7.28 -1.69 -24.44
N HIS A 372 -5.98 -1.66 -24.75
CA HIS A 372 -5.16 -0.46 -24.73
C HIS A 372 -5.01 0.09 -26.13
N ASP A 373 -5.26 1.38 -26.33
CA ASP A 373 -5.24 2.05 -27.62
C ASP A 373 -3.94 1.87 -28.44
N ARG A 374 -2.81 1.66 -27.74
CA ARG A 374 -1.51 1.41 -28.36
C ARG A 374 -1.11 -0.07 -28.41
N PHE A 375 -1.41 -0.84 -27.37
CA PHE A 375 -0.89 -2.20 -27.22
C PHE A 375 -1.93 -3.28 -27.56
N GLY A 376 -3.16 -2.86 -27.93
CA GLY A 376 -4.24 -3.77 -28.28
C GLY A 376 -4.79 -4.55 -27.09
N THR A 377 -5.38 -5.68 -27.39
CA THR A 377 -6.15 -6.49 -26.44
C THR A 377 -5.27 -7.52 -25.72
N HIS A 378 -5.40 -7.57 -24.39
CA HIS A 378 -4.76 -8.54 -23.51
C HIS A 378 -5.78 -9.24 -22.63
N TRP A 379 -5.59 -10.56 -22.45
CA TRP A 379 -6.41 -11.37 -21.56
C TRP A 379 -5.60 -11.78 -20.35
N THR A 380 -6.21 -11.72 -19.17
CA THR A 380 -5.65 -12.21 -17.92
C THR A 380 -6.64 -13.15 -17.23
N PHE A 381 -6.10 -14.23 -16.66
CA PHE A 381 -6.85 -15.24 -15.92
C PHE A 381 -6.39 -15.30 -14.47
N GLY A 382 -7.31 -15.61 -13.57
CA GLY A 382 -7.03 -15.83 -12.16
C GLY A 382 -7.97 -16.86 -11.56
N ALA A 383 -7.45 -17.66 -10.64
CA ALA A 383 -8.24 -18.60 -9.86
C ALA A 383 -7.65 -18.74 -8.46
N ASN A 384 -8.50 -18.87 -7.47
CA ASN A 384 -8.05 -19.13 -6.11
C ASN A 384 -9.06 -19.99 -5.36
N GLY A 385 -8.61 -20.59 -4.26
CA GLY A 385 -9.51 -21.36 -3.42
C GLY A 385 -8.93 -21.61 -2.04
N SER A 386 -9.83 -21.86 -1.11
CA SER A 386 -9.51 -22.28 0.26
C SER A 386 -10.34 -23.47 0.66
N PHE A 387 -9.75 -24.38 1.42
CA PHE A 387 -10.41 -25.59 1.93
C PHE A 387 -10.15 -25.74 3.43
N ALA A 388 -11.22 -25.79 4.22
CA ALA A 388 -11.15 -26.03 5.66
C ALA A 388 -10.87 -27.52 5.93
N LEU A 389 -9.64 -27.85 6.33
CA LEU A 389 -9.22 -29.19 6.72
C LEU A 389 -9.78 -29.57 8.09
N ALA A 390 -9.82 -28.60 9.01
CA ALA A 390 -10.40 -28.68 10.32
C ALA A 390 -10.95 -27.31 10.72
N TYR A 391 -11.59 -27.18 11.87
CA TYR A 391 -12.23 -25.92 12.30
C TYR A 391 -11.28 -24.71 12.20
N ASP A 392 -10.03 -24.85 12.63
CA ASP A 392 -9.04 -23.78 12.66
C ASP A 392 -7.93 -23.94 11.61
N LEU A 393 -7.98 -24.98 10.77
CA LEU A 393 -6.91 -25.28 9.81
C LEU A 393 -7.43 -25.22 8.38
N ARG A 394 -6.83 -24.37 7.57
CA ARG A 394 -7.24 -24.09 6.19
C ARG A 394 -6.06 -24.24 5.23
N LEU A 395 -6.28 -24.99 4.17
CA LEU A 395 -5.41 -25.00 2.97
C LEU A 395 -5.89 -23.93 2.00
N ARG A 396 -4.98 -23.22 1.37
CA ARG A 396 -5.28 -22.21 0.36
C ARG A 396 -4.32 -22.28 -0.81
N ALA A 397 -4.82 -21.93 -2.00
CA ALA A 397 -4.02 -21.82 -3.20
C ALA A 397 -4.56 -20.70 -4.10
N ALA A 398 -3.67 -20.07 -4.85
CA ALA A 398 -4.06 -19.11 -5.87
C ALA A 398 -3.12 -19.14 -7.07
N TYR A 399 -3.70 -18.84 -8.22
CA TYR A 399 -3.04 -18.54 -9.48
C TYR A 399 -3.53 -17.20 -9.98
N GLY A 400 -2.63 -16.34 -10.45
CA GLY A 400 -3.00 -15.05 -11.03
C GLY A 400 -2.04 -14.65 -12.14
N GLU A 401 -2.60 -14.12 -13.21
CA GLU A 401 -1.85 -13.46 -14.26
C GLU A 401 -1.84 -11.95 -14.02
N GLY A 402 -0.79 -11.30 -14.52
CA GLY A 402 -0.62 -9.85 -14.45
C GLY A 402 -0.25 -9.26 -15.79
N PHE A 403 -0.77 -8.08 -16.04
CA PHE A 403 -0.49 -7.24 -17.21
C PHE A 403 -0.20 -5.82 -16.76
N LYS A 404 0.80 -5.16 -17.38
CA LYS A 404 1.09 -3.75 -17.17
C LYS A 404 1.54 -3.11 -18.47
N ALA A 405 0.81 -2.09 -18.92
CA ALA A 405 1.23 -1.25 -20.03
C ALA A 405 2.43 -0.37 -19.61
N PRO A 406 3.41 -0.10 -20.52
CA PRO A 406 4.41 0.93 -20.29
C PRO A 406 3.74 2.28 -20.01
N THR A 407 4.29 3.06 -19.07
CA THR A 407 3.77 4.39 -18.76
C THR A 407 4.06 5.36 -19.90
N LEU A 408 3.30 6.47 -19.97
CA LEU A 408 3.55 7.51 -20.95
C LEU A 408 4.94 8.13 -20.79
N TYR A 409 5.46 8.27 -19.55
CA TYR A 409 6.83 8.70 -19.30
C TYR A 409 7.86 7.72 -19.89
N GLN A 410 7.68 6.40 -19.67
CA GLN A 410 8.59 5.37 -20.21
C GLN A 410 8.60 5.34 -21.75
N LEU A 411 7.52 5.76 -22.38
CA LEU A 411 7.40 5.80 -23.85
C LEU A 411 7.93 7.10 -24.46
N TYR A 412 7.70 8.23 -23.81
CA TYR A 412 7.85 9.55 -24.43
C TYR A 412 8.70 10.54 -23.64
N GLY A 413 8.94 10.32 -22.33
CA GLY A 413 9.76 11.18 -21.50
C GLY A 413 11.25 10.99 -21.74
N PHE A 414 12.08 11.60 -20.88
CA PHE A 414 13.53 11.51 -20.98
C PHE A 414 14.02 10.06 -20.99
N GLY A 415 14.78 9.69 -22.04
CA GLY A 415 15.20 8.29 -22.24
C GLY A 415 14.06 7.35 -22.65
N GLY A 416 12.91 7.90 -23.05
CA GLY A 416 11.73 7.15 -23.43
C GLY A 416 11.96 6.25 -24.65
N ASN A 417 11.26 5.11 -24.68
CA ASN A 417 11.38 4.12 -25.75
C ASN A 417 10.01 3.65 -26.24
N ARG A 418 9.64 4.08 -27.43
CA ARG A 418 8.36 3.73 -28.07
C ARG A 418 8.26 2.26 -28.50
N ALA A 419 9.35 1.50 -28.46
CA ALA A 419 9.39 0.07 -28.80
C ALA A 419 9.14 -0.84 -27.58
N LEU A 420 8.90 -0.28 -26.40
CA LEU A 420 8.57 -1.04 -25.19
C LEU A 420 7.32 -1.89 -25.39
N ARG A 421 7.36 -3.07 -24.80
CA ARG A 421 6.26 -4.04 -24.73
C ARG A 421 5.70 -4.07 -23.31
N PRO A 422 4.42 -4.38 -23.16
CA PRO A 422 3.81 -4.59 -21.85
C PRO A 422 4.54 -5.64 -21.03
N GLU A 423 4.63 -5.41 -19.72
CA GLU A 423 5.07 -6.41 -18.76
C GLU A 423 3.94 -7.41 -18.51
N THR A 424 4.28 -8.68 -18.36
CA THR A 424 3.35 -9.74 -17.98
C THR A 424 3.91 -10.61 -16.88
N SER A 425 3.04 -11.22 -16.10
CA SER A 425 3.44 -12.15 -15.03
C SER A 425 2.48 -13.31 -14.87
N LYS A 426 3.00 -14.39 -14.27
CA LYS A 426 2.22 -15.53 -13.76
C LYS A 426 2.67 -15.78 -12.33
N ALA A 427 1.73 -15.71 -11.41
CA ALA A 427 1.96 -15.91 -9.99
C ALA A 427 1.23 -17.17 -9.50
N TYR A 428 1.90 -17.93 -8.66
CA TYR A 428 1.40 -19.15 -8.03
C TYR A 428 1.65 -19.05 -6.53
N GLU A 429 0.68 -19.43 -5.73
CA GLU A 429 0.86 -19.57 -4.30
C GLU A 429 0.08 -20.76 -3.74
N ALA A 430 0.63 -21.34 -2.67
CA ALA A 430 -0.04 -22.35 -1.85
C ALA A 430 0.30 -22.08 -0.39
N GLY A 431 -0.66 -22.21 0.49
CA GLY A 431 -0.48 -21.89 1.91
C GLY A 431 -1.31 -22.75 2.83
N LEU A 432 -0.82 -22.87 4.05
CA LEU A 432 -1.52 -23.46 5.18
C LEU A 432 -1.70 -22.39 6.24
N GLU A 433 -2.90 -22.27 6.78
CA GLU A 433 -3.24 -21.26 7.78
C GLU A 433 -3.98 -21.91 8.94
N TYR A 434 -3.52 -21.62 10.14
CA TYR A 434 -4.11 -22.06 11.38
C TYR A 434 -4.57 -20.86 12.21
N GLY A 435 -5.81 -20.91 12.71
CA GLY A 435 -6.40 -19.86 13.52
C GLY A 435 -6.79 -18.61 12.74
N ASP A 436 -7.15 -17.57 13.46
CA ASP A 436 -7.53 -16.26 12.93
C ASP A 436 -6.46 -15.22 13.34
N ARG A 437 -6.09 -14.34 12.43
CA ARG A 437 -5.11 -13.26 12.67
C ARG A 437 -5.49 -12.37 13.86
N ASN A 438 -6.78 -12.15 14.07
CA ASN A 438 -7.32 -11.38 15.19
C ASN A 438 -7.68 -12.23 16.42
N GLY A 439 -7.51 -13.55 16.32
CA GLY A 439 -7.76 -14.49 17.39
C GLY A 439 -6.60 -14.60 18.40
N TRP A 440 -6.69 -15.60 19.25
CA TRP A 440 -5.66 -15.91 20.25
C TRP A 440 -4.37 -16.46 19.64
N ARG A 441 -4.47 -17.13 18.50
CA ARG A 441 -3.36 -17.77 17.80
C ARG A 441 -3.59 -17.72 16.30
N HIS A 442 -2.53 -17.39 15.59
CA HIS A 442 -2.50 -17.41 14.14
C HIS A 442 -1.15 -17.90 13.65
N LEU A 443 -1.15 -18.78 12.68
CA LEU A 443 0.04 -19.21 11.96
C LEU A 443 -0.31 -19.39 10.50
N ALA A 444 0.37 -18.68 9.62
CA ALA A 444 0.24 -18.87 8.17
C ALA A 444 1.61 -19.17 7.55
N ILE A 445 1.68 -20.19 6.71
CA ILE A 445 2.85 -20.53 5.91
C ILE A 445 2.43 -20.46 4.45
N THR A 446 3.18 -19.72 3.64
CA THR A 446 2.89 -19.55 2.21
C THR A 446 4.13 -19.81 1.38
N LEU A 447 4.02 -20.69 0.39
CA LEU A 447 4.98 -20.85 -0.69
C LEU A 447 4.48 -20.05 -1.87
N PHE A 448 5.35 -19.30 -2.53
CA PHE A 448 4.97 -18.49 -3.69
C PHE A 448 6.03 -18.53 -4.78
N ARG A 449 5.59 -18.29 -6.01
CA ARG A 449 6.44 -18.08 -7.18
C ARG A 449 5.77 -17.13 -8.15
N ARG A 450 6.54 -16.20 -8.70
CA ARG A 450 6.13 -15.34 -9.81
C ARG A 450 7.18 -15.36 -10.91
N ASP A 451 6.75 -15.66 -12.12
CA ASP A 451 7.53 -15.55 -13.35
C ASP A 451 7.05 -14.29 -14.09
N SER A 452 7.96 -13.35 -14.36
CA SER A 452 7.68 -12.08 -15.05
C SER A 452 8.45 -12.01 -16.36
N THR A 453 7.83 -11.40 -17.38
CA THR A 453 8.44 -11.20 -18.71
C THR A 453 8.30 -9.75 -19.15
N ASN A 454 9.24 -9.30 -20.00
CA ASN A 454 9.32 -7.94 -20.52
C ASN A 454 9.42 -6.85 -19.45
N LEU A 455 10.03 -7.13 -18.28
CA LEU A 455 10.24 -6.11 -17.26
C LEU A 455 10.86 -4.86 -17.88
N ILE A 456 10.36 -3.69 -17.49
CA ILE A 456 10.87 -2.40 -17.98
C ILE A 456 11.85 -1.84 -16.97
N ASP A 457 13.06 -1.60 -17.44
CA ASP A 457 14.15 -1.02 -16.67
C ASP A 457 14.75 0.18 -17.40
N TYR A 458 15.51 0.98 -16.65
CA TYR A 458 16.24 2.13 -17.16
C TYR A 458 17.74 1.95 -16.97
N VAL A 459 18.53 2.23 -18.00
CA VAL A 459 19.99 2.26 -17.94
C VAL A 459 20.52 3.49 -18.64
N TRP A 460 21.26 4.30 -17.91
CA TRP A 460 21.95 5.45 -18.49
C TRP A 460 23.16 5.01 -19.34
N PRO A 461 23.39 5.59 -20.55
CA PRO A 461 22.57 6.55 -21.29
C PRO A 461 21.53 5.91 -22.24
N ALA A 462 21.36 4.58 -22.21
CA ALA A 462 20.54 3.84 -23.19
C ALA A 462 19.03 4.08 -23.05
N GLY A 463 18.54 4.57 -21.90
CA GLY A 463 17.13 4.82 -21.65
C GLY A 463 16.35 3.59 -21.22
N TYR A 464 15.03 3.60 -21.41
CA TYR A 464 14.13 2.50 -21.04
C TYR A 464 14.19 1.35 -22.04
N PHE A 465 14.15 0.12 -21.51
CA PHE A 465 14.14 -1.09 -22.34
C PHE A 465 13.45 -2.25 -21.58
N ASN A 466 13.00 -3.26 -22.33
CA ASN A 466 12.50 -4.48 -21.72
C ASN A 466 13.67 -5.38 -21.34
N SER A 467 13.89 -5.61 -20.05
CA SER A 467 15.05 -6.31 -19.50
C SER A 467 14.96 -7.84 -19.54
N GLY A 468 13.86 -8.38 -20.10
CA GLY A 468 13.74 -9.82 -20.28
C GLY A 468 12.85 -10.51 -19.26
N ARG A 469 13.36 -11.55 -18.60
CA ARG A 469 12.60 -12.41 -17.69
C ARG A 469 13.16 -12.39 -16.28
N ALA A 470 12.28 -12.32 -15.28
CA ALA A 470 12.66 -12.47 -13.88
C ALA A 470 11.78 -13.51 -13.18
N ARG A 471 12.34 -14.11 -12.14
CA ARG A 471 11.64 -15.02 -11.24
C ARG A 471 11.81 -14.55 -9.81
N ALA A 472 10.72 -14.56 -9.07
CA ALA A 472 10.69 -14.39 -7.63
C ALA A 472 9.98 -15.60 -7.01
N GLU A 473 10.65 -16.29 -6.09
CA GLU A 473 10.10 -17.46 -5.41
C GLU A 473 10.55 -17.46 -3.95
N GLY A 474 9.75 -18.03 -3.07
CA GLY A 474 10.10 -18.01 -1.66
C GLY A 474 9.03 -18.60 -0.74
N ILE A 475 9.28 -18.40 0.54
CA ILE A 475 8.41 -18.81 1.64
C ILE A 475 8.14 -17.61 2.55
N GLU A 476 6.92 -17.49 3.01
CA GLU A 476 6.50 -16.56 4.06
C GLU A 476 5.94 -17.34 5.24
N VAL A 477 6.28 -16.90 6.45
CA VAL A 477 5.72 -17.39 7.70
C VAL A 477 5.21 -16.20 8.48
N GLU A 478 3.94 -16.18 8.84
CA GLU A 478 3.32 -15.16 9.68
C GLU A 478 2.75 -15.83 10.92
N ALA A 479 3.07 -15.31 12.11
CA ALA A 479 2.61 -15.82 13.37
C ALA A 479 2.12 -14.70 14.28
N GLY A 480 1.00 -14.93 14.95
CA GLY A 480 0.45 -14.09 15.99
C GLY A 480 0.07 -14.93 17.20
N TRP A 481 0.35 -14.43 18.37
CA TRP A 481 -0.03 -15.12 19.62
C TRP A 481 -0.40 -14.09 20.69
N ARG A 482 -1.64 -14.12 21.12
CA ARG A 482 -2.11 -13.39 22.29
C ARG A 482 -1.94 -14.30 23.52
N LEU A 483 -0.87 -14.04 24.28
CA LEU A 483 -0.51 -14.84 25.47
C LEU A 483 -1.46 -14.58 26.65
N SER A 484 -1.99 -13.36 26.72
CA SER A 484 -3.05 -12.93 27.63
C SER A 484 -3.85 -11.81 26.96
N GLU A 485 -4.88 -11.29 27.61
CA GLU A 485 -5.60 -10.10 27.13
C GLU A 485 -4.69 -8.88 26.98
N GLN A 486 -3.62 -8.83 27.79
CA GLN A 486 -2.69 -7.70 27.86
C GLN A 486 -1.40 -7.90 27.06
N LEU A 487 -1.06 -9.13 26.64
CA LEU A 487 0.24 -9.42 26.05
C LEU A 487 0.08 -10.14 24.72
N SER A 488 0.54 -9.50 23.64
CA SER A 488 0.54 -10.07 22.30
C SER A 488 1.93 -10.10 21.68
N LEU A 489 2.20 -11.16 20.93
CA LEU A 489 3.40 -11.36 20.13
C LEU A 489 3.00 -11.48 18.66
N ARG A 490 3.82 -10.95 17.76
CA ARG A 490 3.70 -11.16 16.33
C ARG A 490 5.08 -11.36 15.71
N ALA A 491 5.12 -12.13 14.64
CA ALA A 491 6.31 -12.30 13.82
C ALA A 491 5.93 -12.53 12.36
N ALA A 492 6.71 -12.00 11.45
CA ALA A 492 6.61 -12.25 10.02
C ALA A 492 8.02 -12.49 9.48
N TYR A 493 8.24 -13.66 8.88
CA TYR A 493 9.49 -14.01 8.21
C TYR A 493 9.25 -14.27 6.74
N SER A 494 10.17 -13.85 5.91
CA SER A 494 10.15 -14.11 4.47
C SER A 494 11.55 -14.47 3.99
N HIS A 495 11.64 -15.59 3.25
CA HIS A 495 12.80 -15.91 2.44
C HIS A 495 12.42 -15.75 0.98
N LEU A 496 13.15 -14.90 0.25
CA LEU A 496 12.89 -14.52 -1.14
C LEU A 496 14.14 -14.75 -1.99
N LYS A 497 13.98 -15.44 -3.11
CA LYS A 497 14.96 -15.45 -4.20
C LYS A 497 14.33 -14.77 -5.41
N ALA A 498 14.80 -13.55 -5.74
CA ALA A 498 14.36 -12.77 -6.89
C ALA A 498 15.52 -12.59 -7.87
N THR A 499 15.45 -13.19 -9.06
CA THR A 499 16.58 -13.26 -10.00
C THR A 499 16.17 -12.90 -11.42
N ASP A 500 17.05 -12.21 -12.13
CA ASP A 500 17.04 -12.09 -13.58
C ASP A 500 17.38 -13.45 -14.20
N GLN A 501 16.50 -13.98 -15.04
CA GLN A 501 16.64 -15.33 -15.62
C GLN A 501 17.59 -15.39 -16.82
N ILE A 502 18.12 -14.25 -17.27
CA ILE A 502 19.09 -14.16 -18.36
C ILE A 502 20.51 -14.11 -17.77
N THR A 503 20.71 -13.25 -16.78
CA THR A 503 22.02 -13.03 -16.17
C THR A 503 22.28 -13.91 -14.94
N ALA A 504 21.26 -14.55 -14.39
CA ALA A 504 21.25 -15.28 -13.12
C ALA A 504 21.65 -14.41 -11.90
N LYS A 505 21.59 -13.07 -12.03
CA LYS A 505 21.87 -12.12 -10.95
C LYS A 505 20.63 -11.85 -10.11
N ASP A 506 20.85 -11.51 -8.85
CA ASP A 506 19.76 -11.06 -7.98
C ASP A 506 19.21 -9.70 -8.47
N LEU A 507 17.90 -9.52 -8.35
CA LEU A 507 17.28 -8.22 -8.64
C LEU A 507 17.70 -7.20 -7.57
N PRO A 508 17.99 -5.94 -7.95
CA PRO A 508 18.47 -4.92 -7.03
C PRO A 508 17.51 -4.64 -5.86
N ARG A 509 18.06 -4.41 -4.66
CA ARG A 509 17.34 -3.98 -3.45
C ARG A 509 16.26 -4.96 -2.98
N ARG A 510 16.46 -6.28 -3.20
CA ARG A 510 15.59 -7.37 -2.72
C ARG A 510 16.36 -8.22 -1.73
N PRO A 511 16.30 -7.89 -0.42
CA PRO A 511 16.91 -8.76 0.59
C PRO A 511 16.33 -10.17 0.50
N ARG A 512 17.19 -11.18 0.66
CA ARG A 512 16.72 -12.58 0.63
C ARG A 512 15.93 -12.93 1.88
N ASP A 513 16.33 -12.38 3.01
CA ASP A 513 15.73 -12.68 4.31
C ASP A 513 15.21 -11.41 4.97
N LEU A 514 13.96 -11.45 5.40
CA LEU A 514 13.31 -10.40 6.14
C LEU A 514 12.63 -11.01 7.36
N LEU A 515 12.88 -10.43 8.54
CA LEU A 515 12.16 -10.76 9.76
C LEU A 515 11.62 -9.47 10.39
N SER A 516 10.34 -9.45 10.68
CA SER A 516 9.70 -8.47 11.55
C SER A 516 9.13 -9.21 12.75
N ALA A 517 9.45 -8.77 13.96
CA ALA A 517 8.89 -9.32 15.19
C ALA A 517 8.47 -8.20 16.12
N GLY A 518 7.37 -8.39 16.85
CA GLY A 518 6.86 -7.38 17.76
C GLY A 518 6.22 -7.96 18.99
N ILE A 519 6.30 -7.20 20.06
CA ILE A 519 5.62 -7.44 21.33
C ILE A 519 4.85 -6.19 21.71
N ASP A 520 3.60 -6.35 22.13
CA ASP A 520 2.76 -5.30 22.69
C ASP A 520 2.22 -5.78 24.05
N TRP A 521 2.46 -4.98 25.09
CA TRP A 521 2.10 -5.27 26.45
C TRP A 521 1.36 -4.10 27.09
N GLU A 522 0.11 -4.33 27.46
CA GLU A 522 -0.66 -3.43 28.30
C GLU A 522 -0.37 -3.76 29.76
N THR A 523 0.38 -2.91 30.43
CA THR A 523 0.83 -3.15 31.79
C THR A 523 -0.29 -2.88 32.80
N PRO A 524 -0.25 -3.46 34.02
CA PRO A 524 -1.22 -3.14 35.06
C PRO A 524 -1.04 -1.72 35.66
N LEU A 525 -0.03 -0.97 35.21
CA LEU A 525 0.31 0.35 35.76
C LEU A 525 -0.43 1.45 34.98
N ALA A 526 -1.57 1.91 35.47
CA ALA A 526 -2.31 3.07 34.96
C ALA A 526 -2.60 3.03 33.44
N GLY A 527 -2.75 1.83 32.85
CA GLY A 527 -2.99 1.68 31.42
C GLY A 527 -1.76 1.97 30.53
N LEU A 528 -0.56 1.99 31.11
CA LEU A 528 0.69 2.13 30.34
C LEU A 528 0.83 0.95 29.38
N LYS A 529 0.95 1.24 28.08
CA LYS A 529 1.22 0.28 27.01
C LYS A 529 2.68 0.40 26.59
N LEU A 530 3.35 -0.73 26.51
CA LEU A 530 4.73 -0.84 26.05
C LEU A 530 4.76 -1.69 24.78
N GLY A 531 5.60 -1.32 23.84
CA GLY A 531 5.82 -2.06 22.61
C GLY A 531 7.28 -2.08 22.20
N ALA A 532 7.67 -3.18 21.56
CA ALA A 532 8.96 -3.29 20.91
C ALA A 532 8.79 -3.94 19.54
N ASP A 533 9.49 -3.40 18.54
CA ASP A 533 9.56 -3.92 17.19
C ASP A 533 10.99 -4.17 16.78
N LEU A 534 11.29 -5.39 16.38
CA LEU A 534 12.57 -5.80 15.81
C LEU A 534 12.38 -6.05 14.31
N ARG A 535 13.23 -5.44 13.50
CA ARG A 535 13.36 -5.71 12.08
C ARG A 535 14.76 -6.20 11.76
N LEU A 536 14.88 -7.35 11.11
CA LEU A 536 16.13 -7.85 10.55
C LEU A 536 15.99 -7.95 9.04
N THR A 537 16.93 -7.35 8.34
CA THR A 537 17.00 -7.33 6.87
C THR A 537 18.32 -7.95 6.45
N GLY A 538 18.27 -8.97 5.61
CA GLY A 538 19.45 -9.63 5.05
C GLY A 538 20.13 -8.78 3.98
N ASP A 539 21.24 -9.28 3.45
CA ASP A 539 21.99 -8.63 2.39
C ASP A 539 21.20 -8.52 1.09
N SER A 540 21.53 -7.51 0.30
CA SER A 540 21.04 -7.36 -1.07
C SER A 540 22.11 -6.68 -1.94
N PHE A 541 21.79 -6.43 -3.21
CA PHE A 541 22.62 -5.65 -4.12
C PHE A 541 21.87 -4.40 -4.57
N ASP A 542 22.59 -3.30 -4.78
CA ASP A 542 22.01 -2.06 -5.27
C ASP A 542 21.85 -2.01 -6.78
N ASP A 543 22.73 -2.70 -7.52
CA ASP A 543 22.79 -2.69 -8.97
C ASP A 543 22.51 -4.06 -9.60
N ARG A 544 22.16 -4.06 -10.89
CA ARG A 544 21.81 -5.27 -11.65
C ARG A 544 23.00 -6.20 -11.90
N GLY A 545 24.23 -5.69 -11.83
CA GLY A 545 25.46 -6.46 -11.99
C GLY A 545 25.86 -7.18 -10.72
N ASN A 546 25.20 -6.87 -9.61
CA ASN A 546 25.53 -7.32 -8.25
C ASN A 546 26.97 -6.95 -7.86
N PHE A 547 27.41 -5.76 -8.24
CA PHE A 547 28.74 -5.24 -7.87
C PHE A 547 28.71 -4.48 -6.54
N THR A 548 27.62 -3.76 -6.26
CA THR A 548 27.44 -2.95 -5.06
C THR A 548 26.58 -3.71 -4.08
N ARG A 549 27.19 -4.25 -3.02
CA ARG A 549 26.48 -4.95 -1.95
C ARG A 549 25.91 -3.94 -0.97
N LEU A 550 24.69 -4.17 -0.52
CA LEU A 550 24.05 -3.57 0.63
C LEU A 550 24.06 -4.60 1.76
N ASP A 551 24.77 -4.30 2.83
CA ASP A 551 24.88 -5.19 3.98
C ASP A 551 23.57 -5.31 4.75
N GLY A 552 23.33 -6.48 5.33
CA GLY A 552 22.17 -6.73 6.19
C GLY A 552 22.26 -5.92 7.49
N TYR A 553 21.11 -5.60 8.07
CA TYR A 553 21.03 -4.79 9.27
C TYR A 553 19.88 -5.22 10.19
N GLY A 554 19.94 -4.76 11.44
CA GLY A 554 18.91 -4.97 12.44
C GLY A 554 18.50 -3.65 13.09
N LEU A 555 17.21 -3.38 13.16
CA LEU A 555 16.64 -2.18 13.78
C LEU A 555 15.71 -2.57 14.92
N LEU A 556 15.88 -1.96 16.07
CA LEU A 556 15.00 -2.09 17.23
C LEU A 556 14.29 -0.76 17.48
N THR A 557 12.97 -0.79 17.57
CA THR A 557 12.13 0.34 17.98
C THR A 557 11.43 0.02 19.29
N LEU A 558 11.48 0.94 20.26
CA LEU A 558 10.73 0.87 21.51
C LEU A 558 9.61 1.91 21.49
N ARG A 559 8.44 1.55 21.99
CA ARG A 559 7.24 2.40 22.02
C ARG A 559 6.62 2.36 23.41
N ALA A 560 6.05 3.49 23.82
CA ALA A 560 5.25 3.59 25.02
C ALA A 560 4.04 4.51 24.77
N SER A 561 2.92 4.22 25.41
CA SER A 561 1.81 5.17 25.53
C SER A 561 1.10 5.02 26.85
N VAL A 562 0.55 6.13 27.35
CA VAL A 562 -0.20 6.17 28.60
C VAL A 562 -1.43 7.07 28.44
N PRO A 563 -2.62 6.58 28.82
CA PRO A 563 -3.82 7.42 28.81
C PRO A 563 -3.72 8.48 29.92
N LEU A 564 -4.11 9.70 29.61
CA LEU A 564 -4.23 10.82 30.52
C LEU A 564 -5.72 11.17 30.66
N GLY A 565 -6.43 10.38 31.46
CA GLY A 565 -7.89 10.36 31.50
C GLY A 565 -8.50 9.71 30.25
N ASP A 566 -9.78 10.01 29.98
CA ASP A 566 -10.54 9.34 28.92
C ASP A 566 -10.31 9.92 27.53
N ARG A 567 -9.72 11.11 27.43
CA ARG A 567 -9.66 11.89 26.20
C ARG A 567 -8.26 12.07 25.64
N PHE A 568 -7.23 11.95 26.45
CA PHE A 568 -5.85 12.23 26.05
C PHE A 568 -4.98 10.98 26.18
N GLU A 569 -4.01 10.82 25.30
CA GLU A 569 -2.98 9.80 25.36
C GLU A 569 -1.62 10.46 25.08
N LEU A 570 -0.70 10.34 26.04
CA LEU A 570 0.71 10.68 25.83
C LEU A 570 1.40 9.45 25.24
N HIS A 571 2.17 9.63 24.18
CA HIS A 571 2.91 8.54 23.56
C HIS A 571 4.34 8.96 23.21
N GLY A 572 5.19 7.98 23.03
CA GLY A 572 6.57 8.22 22.60
C GLY A 572 7.21 6.95 22.06
N ARG A 573 8.24 7.16 21.26
CA ARG A 573 9.03 6.07 20.69
C ARG A 573 10.49 6.45 20.54
N ILE A 574 11.33 5.42 20.53
CA ILE A 574 12.76 5.51 20.16
C ILE A 574 12.96 4.52 19.02
N GLU A 575 13.37 5.02 17.87
CA GLU A 575 13.69 4.23 16.67
C GLU A 575 15.19 3.98 16.58
N ASN A 576 15.58 2.88 15.96
CA ASN A 576 16.97 2.48 15.81
C ASN A 576 17.74 2.61 17.15
N VAL A 577 17.23 1.96 18.20
CA VAL A 577 17.77 2.05 19.57
C VAL A 577 19.26 1.73 19.64
N THR A 578 19.71 0.80 18.81
CA THR A 578 21.10 0.33 18.71
C THR A 578 22.02 1.29 17.97
N ASP A 579 21.47 2.33 17.34
CA ASP A 579 22.19 3.29 16.51
C ASP A 579 22.96 2.61 15.35
N THR A 580 22.30 1.64 14.74
CA THR A 580 22.86 0.87 13.63
C THR A 580 23.00 1.77 12.40
N ASP A 581 24.18 1.79 11.80
CA ASP A 581 24.41 2.40 10.48
C ASP A 581 24.02 1.41 9.39
N TYR A 582 23.20 1.83 8.43
CA TYR A 582 22.69 0.96 7.36
C TYR A 582 22.35 1.76 6.11
N GLN A 583 22.17 1.07 4.99
CA GLN A 583 21.71 1.67 3.74
C GLN A 583 20.65 0.80 3.07
N THR A 584 19.61 1.42 2.54
CA THR A 584 18.60 0.77 1.70
C THR A 584 18.82 1.03 0.22
N VAL A 585 19.60 2.07 -0.10
CA VAL A 585 20.09 2.46 -1.42
C VAL A 585 21.55 2.90 -1.25
N ALA A 586 22.44 2.41 -2.08
CA ALA A 586 23.87 2.69 -1.97
C ALA A 586 24.17 4.18 -2.06
N GLY A 587 24.95 4.69 -1.10
CA GLY A 587 25.36 6.07 -1.03
C GLY A 587 24.34 7.03 -0.41
N TYR A 588 23.11 6.55 -0.09
CA TYR A 588 22.10 7.37 0.56
C TYR A 588 22.14 7.22 2.09
N GLY A 589 21.96 8.35 2.78
CA GLY A 589 21.90 8.43 4.24
C GLY A 589 20.60 7.80 4.80
N THR A 590 20.71 7.26 5.99
CA THR A 590 19.58 6.75 6.79
C THR A 590 19.65 7.30 8.21
N TYR A 591 18.49 7.33 8.90
CA TYR A 591 18.43 7.83 10.26
C TYR A 591 19.19 6.93 11.25
N GLY A 592 20.02 7.52 12.07
CA GLY A 592 20.53 6.94 13.32
C GLY A 592 19.41 6.84 14.38
N ARG A 593 19.81 6.70 15.64
CA ARG A 593 18.86 6.68 16.76
C ARG A 593 18.06 7.97 16.80
N SER A 594 16.73 7.85 16.85
CA SER A 594 15.81 8.98 16.92
C SER A 594 14.75 8.78 17.99
N ALA A 595 14.29 9.88 18.59
CA ALA A 595 13.28 9.86 19.65
C ALA A 595 12.16 10.86 19.33
N HIS A 596 10.94 10.46 19.62
CA HIS A 596 9.73 11.25 19.37
C HIS A 596 8.77 11.15 20.56
N VAL A 597 8.07 12.23 20.85
CA VAL A 597 7.03 12.30 21.87
C VAL A 597 5.82 13.03 21.30
N GLY A 598 4.63 12.58 21.65
CA GLY A 598 3.41 13.17 21.13
C GLY A 598 2.22 13.03 22.07
N LEU A 599 1.19 13.79 21.77
CA LEU A 599 -0.08 13.80 22.46
C LEU A 599 -1.20 13.55 21.45
N ARG A 600 -2.14 12.67 21.79
CA ARG A 600 -3.38 12.43 21.05
C ARG A 600 -4.57 12.82 21.87
N VAL A 601 -5.61 13.28 21.19
CA VAL A 601 -6.92 13.60 21.77
C VAL A 601 -8.04 12.92 21.01
N LYS A 602 -9.05 12.46 21.73
CA LYS A 602 -10.30 11.90 21.19
C LYS A 602 -11.48 12.56 21.94
N LEU A 603 -12.36 13.26 21.19
CA LEU A 603 -13.54 13.96 21.71
C LEU A 603 -14.81 13.41 21.07
#